data_9569ac308b497fb6b484e0f3ee192bef
#
_entry.id   9569ac308b497fb6b484e0f3ee192bef
#
_cell.length_a   1.000
_cell.length_b   1.000
_cell.length_c   1.000
_cell.angle_alpha   90.00
_cell.angle_beta   90.00
_cell.angle_gamma   90.00
#
_symmetry.space_group_name_H-M   'P 1'
#
loop_
_entity.id
_entity.type
_entity.pdbx_description
1 polymer ?
#
loop_
_entity_poly.entity_id
_entity_poly.type
_entity_poly.pdbx_seq_one_letter_code
_entity_poly.pdbx_strand_id
1 'polypeptide(L)'
;MKNMVQKKVIGIDPEPLVIETANNLALKKNLSDKAKFICTKPGEYKFEDKSFEAVFSKEAFLHIIDKKNLLKEINEILADNGILAVGDWMRNDDNEPSEQMKEYIAAEGLDMFMCSLEKYESLLKETGFKVLSLNDRNKWYLEKVKTEISDIRGPLYDDVVNLIGKEEADGALEIWEKLLGVVEKGEHRPGNFQAVKIS
;
A
#
# COMPACT_ATOMS: atom_id res chain seq x y z
N MET A 1 16.27 -26.26 21.82
CA MET A 1 15.02 -25.70 21.28
C MET A 1 15.16 -24.19 21.35
N LYS A 2 15.29 -23.49 20.19
CA LYS A 2 15.22 -22.03 20.17
C LYS A 2 13.80 -21.64 20.57
N ASN A 3 13.65 -20.87 21.63
CA ASN A 3 12.38 -20.25 22.00
C ASN A 3 11.89 -19.43 20.78
N MET A 4 10.89 -19.94 20.07
CA MET A 4 10.18 -19.13 19.09
C MET A 4 9.41 -18.08 19.90
N VAL A 5 9.94 -16.87 19.93
CA VAL A 5 9.22 -15.71 20.47
C VAL A 5 7.93 -15.59 19.64
N GLN A 6 6.79 -15.73 20.30
CA GLN A 6 5.49 -15.55 19.64
C GLN A 6 5.36 -14.06 19.31
N LYS A 7 5.60 -13.70 18.05
CA LYS A 7 5.42 -12.31 17.59
C LYS A 7 3.94 -11.98 17.56
N LYS A 8 3.59 -10.83 18.10
CA LYS A 8 2.26 -10.25 18.00
C LYS A 8 2.22 -9.26 16.86
N VAL A 9 1.07 -9.14 16.20
CA VAL A 9 0.81 -8.20 15.12
C VAL A 9 -0.38 -7.32 15.51
N ILE A 10 -0.24 -6.03 15.30
CA ILE A 10 -1.35 -5.07 15.34
C ILE A 10 -1.53 -4.54 13.93
N GLY A 11 -2.71 -4.75 13.35
CA GLY A 11 -3.12 -4.14 12.09
C GLY A 11 -4.00 -2.93 12.37
N ILE A 12 -3.87 -1.89 11.56
CA ILE A 12 -4.73 -0.71 11.61
C ILE A 12 -5.32 -0.43 10.22
N ASP A 13 -6.56 -0.02 10.20
CA ASP A 13 -7.25 0.44 9.00
C ASP A 13 -8.37 1.43 9.42
N PRO A 14 -8.66 2.49 8.65
CA PRO A 14 -9.74 3.40 8.96
C PRO A 14 -11.13 2.82 8.69
N GLU A 15 -11.24 1.73 7.89
CA GLU A 15 -12.51 1.18 7.47
C GLU A 15 -13.04 0.15 8.49
N PRO A 16 -14.17 0.42 9.18
CA PRO A 16 -14.69 -0.47 10.22
C PRO A 16 -14.99 -1.89 9.73
N LEU A 17 -15.52 -2.04 8.51
CA LEU A 17 -15.88 -3.34 7.95
C LEU A 17 -14.65 -4.21 7.68
N VAL A 18 -13.55 -3.59 7.24
CA VAL A 18 -12.24 -4.27 7.05
C VAL A 18 -11.74 -4.79 8.39
N ILE A 19 -11.80 -3.98 9.44
CA ILE A 19 -11.36 -4.34 10.79
C ILE A 19 -12.23 -5.46 11.38
N GLU A 20 -13.55 -5.37 11.23
CA GLU A 20 -14.46 -6.44 11.69
C GLU A 20 -14.14 -7.75 10.97
N THR A 21 -14.00 -7.71 9.66
CA THR A 21 -13.67 -8.89 8.84
C THR A 21 -12.32 -9.49 9.26
N ALA A 22 -11.30 -8.67 9.47
CA ALA A 22 -9.97 -9.11 9.87
C ALA A 22 -9.98 -9.77 11.28
N ASN A 23 -10.68 -9.18 12.26
CA ASN A 23 -10.82 -9.76 13.59
C ASN A 23 -11.62 -11.08 13.56
N ASN A 24 -12.69 -11.15 12.78
CA ASN A 24 -13.46 -12.38 12.59
C ASN A 24 -12.63 -13.49 11.94
N LEU A 25 -11.78 -13.14 10.97
CA LEU A 25 -10.86 -14.09 10.34
C LEU A 25 -9.78 -14.57 11.33
N ALA A 26 -9.22 -13.67 12.13
CA ALA A 26 -8.26 -14.04 13.19
C ALA A 26 -8.88 -15.01 14.19
N LEU A 27 -10.14 -14.78 14.60
CA LEU A 27 -10.88 -15.68 15.48
C LEU A 27 -11.06 -17.05 14.83
N LYS A 28 -11.56 -17.11 13.59
CA LYS A 28 -11.77 -18.37 12.85
C LYS A 28 -10.49 -19.19 12.67
N LYS A 29 -9.33 -18.50 12.61
CA LYS A 29 -8.01 -19.13 12.45
C LYS A 29 -7.28 -19.39 13.77
N ASN A 30 -7.91 -19.15 14.92
CA ASN A 30 -7.31 -19.25 16.26
C ASN A 30 -6.03 -18.41 16.39
N LEU A 31 -6.07 -17.18 15.89
CA LEU A 31 -4.96 -16.22 15.92
C LEU A 31 -5.25 -14.95 16.76
N SER A 32 -6.38 -14.87 17.47
CA SER A 32 -6.80 -13.68 18.20
C SER A 32 -5.86 -13.28 19.34
N ASP A 33 -5.05 -14.20 19.84
CA ASP A 33 -3.99 -13.94 20.82
C ASP A 33 -2.71 -13.38 20.19
N LYS A 34 -2.56 -13.49 18.86
CA LYS A 34 -1.37 -13.09 18.09
C LYS A 34 -1.61 -11.92 17.14
N ALA A 35 -2.83 -11.76 16.63
CA ALA A 35 -3.21 -10.72 15.69
C ALA A 35 -4.42 -9.96 16.20
N LYS A 36 -4.28 -8.65 16.34
CA LYS A 36 -5.34 -7.72 16.74
C LYS A 36 -5.47 -6.63 15.68
N PHE A 37 -6.71 -6.27 15.32
CA PHE A 37 -6.96 -5.23 14.34
C PHE A 37 -7.78 -4.11 15.00
N ILE A 38 -7.39 -2.86 14.74
CA ILE A 38 -7.92 -1.66 15.39
C ILE A 38 -8.38 -0.70 14.31
N CYS A 39 -9.63 -0.25 14.40
CA CYS A 39 -10.18 0.78 13.52
C CYS A 39 -9.60 2.13 13.95
N THR A 40 -8.65 2.64 13.18
CA THR A 40 -8.00 3.94 13.40
C THR A 40 -7.19 4.33 12.17
N LYS A 41 -6.73 5.57 12.12
CA LYS A 41 -5.86 6.10 11.06
C LYS A 41 -4.60 6.75 11.63
N PRO A 42 -3.57 7.02 10.80
CA PRO A 42 -2.39 7.78 11.20
C PRO A 42 -2.76 9.09 11.90
N GLY A 43 -2.06 9.42 12.99
CA GLY A 43 -2.33 10.58 13.84
C GLY A 43 -3.42 10.38 14.90
N GLU A 44 -4.23 9.32 14.83
CA GLU A 44 -5.32 9.06 15.80
C GLU A 44 -5.02 7.89 16.73
N TYR A 45 -4.06 7.02 16.41
CA TYR A 45 -3.62 5.94 17.30
C TYR A 45 -2.58 6.43 18.32
N LYS A 46 -2.52 5.74 19.46
CA LYS A 46 -1.48 5.97 20.46
C LYS A 46 -0.81 4.63 20.76
N PHE A 47 0.36 4.44 20.17
CA PHE A 47 1.27 3.37 20.54
C PHE A 47 2.41 3.93 21.39
N GLU A 48 2.97 3.09 22.26
CA GLU A 48 4.14 3.46 23.02
C GLU A 48 5.37 3.56 22.12
N ASP A 49 6.26 4.50 22.41
CA ASP A 49 7.53 4.64 21.71
C ASP A 49 8.32 3.33 21.76
N LYS A 50 9.01 3.03 20.68
CA LYS A 50 9.88 1.84 20.56
C LYS A 50 9.18 0.50 20.86
N SER A 51 7.86 0.43 20.64
CA SER A 51 7.05 -0.76 20.95
C SER A 51 7.02 -1.81 19.84
N PHE A 52 7.52 -1.49 18.63
CA PHE A 52 7.50 -2.40 17.47
C PHE A 52 8.90 -2.65 16.90
N GLU A 53 9.22 -3.90 16.60
CA GLU A 53 10.43 -4.27 15.87
C GLU A 53 10.31 -4.03 14.37
N ALA A 54 9.08 -4.02 13.82
CA ALA A 54 8.85 -3.77 12.43
C ALA A 54 7.48 -3.13 12.18
N VAL A 55 7.42 -2.28 11.16
CA VAL A 55 6.19 -1.76 10.57
C VAL A 55 6.15 -2.21 9.10
N PHE A 56 5.01 -2.74 8.69
CA PHE A 56 4.73 -3.14 7.32
C PHE A 56 3.50 -2.39 6.80
N SER A 57 3.59 -1.87 5.58
CA SER A 57 2.45 -1.26 4.90
C SER A 57 2.36 -1.75 3.46
N LYS A 58 1.14 -1.96 2.98
CA LYS A 58 0.87 -2.30 1.60
C LYS A 58 -0.31 -1.45 1.10
N GLU A 59 -0.06 -0.67 0.05
CA GLU A 59 -1.09 0.11 -0.67
C GLU A 59 -1.94 1.00 0.26
N ALA A 60 -1.28 1.67 1.22
CA ALA A 60 -1.95 2.53 2.19
C ALA A 60 -1.33 3.94 2.28
N PHE A 61 -0.02 4.07 2.08
CA PHE A 61 0.63 5.37 2.18
C PHE A 61 0.17 6.33 1.08
N LEU A 62 -0.23 5.81 -0.10
CA LEU A 62 -0.75 6.65 -1.19
C LEU A 62 -1.93 7.52 -0.75
N HIS A 63 -2.72 7.10 0.23
CA HIS A 63 -3.87 7.85 0.75
C HIS A 63 -3.50 8.90 1.81
N ILE A 64 -2.24 8.99 2.23
CA ILE A 64 -1.79 9.90 3.28
C ILE A 64 -1.13 11.14 2.65
N ILE A 65 -1.68 12.33 2.92
CA ILE A 65 -1.15 13.60 2.40
C ILE A 65 0.22 13.91 3.02
N ASP A 66 0.29 13.95 4.34
CA ASP A 66 1.52 14.29 5.08
C ASP A 66 2.37 13.03 5.37
N LYS A 67 3.08 12.57 4.33
CA LYS A 67 3.99 11.43 4.46
C LYS A 67 5.15 11.68 5.42
N LYS A 68 5.58 12.95 5.56
CA LYS A 68 6.66 13.30 6.47
C LYS A 68 6.25 13.08 7.93
N ASN A 69 5.05 13.53 8.28
CA ASN A 69 4.52 13.29 9.62
C ASN A 69 4.28 11.79 9.89
N LEU A 70 3.69 11.08 8.92
CA LEU A 70 3.51 9.63 9.00
C LEU A 70 4.83 8.89 9.27
N LEU A 71 5.90 9.24 8.55
CA LEU A 71 7.21 8.62 8.73
C LEU A 71 7.84 8.97 10.09
N LYS A 72 7.60 10.16 10.64
CA LYS A 72 8.02 10.52 12.01
C LYS A 72 7.29 9.67 13.05
N GLU A 73 5.96 9.56 12.97
CA GLU A 73 5.17 8.72 13.86
C GLU A 73 5.63 7.26 13.83
N ILE A 74 5.91 6.73 12.64
CA ILE A 74 6.45 5.37 12.47
C ILE A 74 7.85 5.25 13.10
N ASN A 75 8.69 6.26 12.95
CA ASN A 75 10.01 6.27 13.56
C ASN A 75 9.92 6.24 15.09
N GLU A 76 9.01 7.00 15.69
CA GLU A 76 8.81 7.06 17.15
C GLU A 76 8.42 5.69 17.71
N ILE A 77 7.46 5.01 17.09
CA ILE A 77 6.97 3.70 17.57
C ILE A 77 7.91 2.53 17.26
N LEU A 78 8.83 2.65 16.31
CA LEU A 78 9.82 1.62 16.02
C LEU A 78 10.91 1.58 17.11
N ALA A 79 11.28 0.38 17.51
CA ALA A 79 12.46 0.14 18.32
C ALA A 79 13.74 0.58 17.60
N ASP A 80 14.83 0.76 18.33
CA ASP A 80 16.14 1.05 17.74
C ASP A 80 16.53 -0.10 16.79
N ASN A 81 16.97 0.25 15.58
CA ASN A 81 17.18 -0.68 14.45
C ASN A 81 15.89 -1.39 13.96
N GLY A 82 14.72 -0.92 14.32
CA GLY A 82 13.44 -1.40 13.81
C GLY A 82 13.31 -1.17 12.29
N ILE A 83 12.57 -2.05 11.64
CA ILE A 83 12.45 -2.09 10.17
C ILE A 83 11.11 -1.51 9.72
N LEU A 84 11.15 -0.62 8.74
CA LEU A 84 10.00 -0.21 7.94
C LEU A 84 10.08 -0.88 6.57
N ALA A 85 9.02 -1.59 6.18
CA ALA A 85 8.88 -2.18 4.86
C ALA A 85 7.54 -1.74 4.23
N VAL A 86 7.61 -1.16 3.03
CA VAL A 86 6.44 -0.59 2.34
C VAL A 86 6.40 -1.08 0.90
N GLY A 87 5.23 -1.52 0.45
CA GLY A 87 4.89 -1.69 -0.94
C GLY A 87 3.70 -0.79 -1.26
N ASP A 88 3.85 0.09 -2.26
CA ASP A 88 2.84 1.10 -2.54
C ASP A 88 2.81 1.52 -4.01
N TRP A 89 1.78 2.26 -4.37
CA TRP A 89 1.68 2.95 -5.63
C TRP A 89 2.39 4.31 -5.56
N MET A 90 3.19 4.57 -6.57
CA MET A 90 4.09 5.73 -6.64
C MET A 90 4.00 6.40 -8.00
N ARG A 91 4.66 7.53 -8.14
CA ARG A 91 4.81 8.25 -9.40
C ARG A 91 6.26 8.24 -9.90
N ASN A 92 6.44 8.55 -11.18
CA ASN A 92 7.76 8.74 -11.77
C ASN A 92 8.48 9.97 -11.22
N ASP A 93 7.71 11.02 -10.90
CA ASP A 93 8.19 12.29 -10.35
C ASP A 93 7.12 12.95 -9.47
N ASP A 94 7.44 14.12 -8.90
CA ASP A 94 6.57 14.87 -8.01
C ASP A 94 5.95 16.12 -8.69
N ASN A 95 5.97 16.17 -10.02
CA ASN A 95 5.31 17.24 -10.78
C ASN A 95 3.79 17.11 -10.73
N GLU A 96 3.08 18.12 -11.24
CA GLU A 96 1.62 18.04 -11.40
C GLU A 96 1.23 16.81 -12.25
N PRO A 97 0.23 16.02 -11.84
CA PRO A 97 -0.25 14.89 -12.61
C PRO A 97 -0.73 15.30 -14.01
N SER A 98 -0.43 14.46 -15.01
CA SER A 98 -1.01 14.64 -16.35
C SER A 98 -2.54 14.56 -16.31
N GLU A 99 -3.22 15.11 -17.32
CA GLU A 99 -4.69 15.01 -17.42
C GLU A 99 -5.12 13.52 -17.46
N GLN A 100 -4.37 12.66 -18.14
CA GLN A 100 -4.66 11.22 -18.14
C GLN A 100 -4.55 10.60 -16.76
N MET A 101 -3.56 11.03 -15.94
CA MET A 101 -3.43 10.56 -14.56
C MET A 101 -4.57 11.07 -13.67
N LYS A 102 -5.01 12.31 -13.86
CA LYS A 102 -6.17 12.86 -13.15
C LYS A 102 -7.45 12.12 -13.50
N GLU A 103 -7.66 11.81 -14.78
CA GLU A 103 -8.79 11.00 -15.24
C GLU A 103 -8.80 9.58 -14.67
N TYR A 104 -7.61 8.96 -14.56
CA TYR A 104 -7.48 7.66 -13.92
C TYR A 104 -7.81 7.73 -12.42
N ILE A 105 -7.23 8.68 -11.67
CA ILE A 105 -7.53 8.87 -10.24
C ILE A 105 -9.02 9.11 -10.01
N ALA A 106 -9.65 9.94 -10.86
CA ALA A 106 -11.08 10.21 -10.77
C ALA A 106 -11.94 8.95 -11.05
N ALA A 107 -11.49 8.09 -11.98
CA ALA A 107 -12.18 6.84 -12.30
C ALA A 107 -12.08 5.81 -11.17
N GLU A 108 -10.95 5.76 -10.46
CA GLU A 108 -10.79 4.91 -9.26
C GLU A 108 -11.70 5.36 -8.09
N GLY A 109 -12.09 6.63 -8.06
CA GLY A 109 -12.95 7.17 -7.01
C GLY A 109 -12.30 7.27 -5.64
N LEU A 110 -10.96 7.20 -5.56
CA LEU A 110 -10.17 7.25 -4.34
C LEU A 110 -9.19 8.43 -4.39
N ASP A 111 -8.99 9.08 -3.25
CA ASP A 111 -7.94 10.09 -3.13
C ASP A 111 -6.56 9.43 -3.13
N MET A 112 -5.71 9.86 -4.06
CA MET A 112 -4.35 9.34 -4.22
C MET A 112 -3.33 10.49 -4.16
N PHE A 113 -2.54 10.52 -3.10
CA PHE A 113 -1.47 11.50 -2.84
C PHE A 113 -0.09 10.87 -3.04
N MET A 114 0.08 10.21 -4.18
CA MET A 114 1.33 9.51 -4.51
C MET A 114 2.50 10.46 -4.70
N CYS A 115 3.70 9.99 -4.40
CA CYS A 115 4.96 10.67 -4.70
C CYS A 115 5.98 9.72 -5.32
N SER A 116 7.12 10.24 -5.74
CA SER A 116 8.19 9.46 -6.33
C SER A 116 8.97 8.64 -5.29
N LEU A 117 9.72 7.63 -5.75
CA LEU A 117 10.67 6.90 -4.90
C LEU A 117 11.77 7.81 -4.35
N GLU A 118 12.23 8.78 -5.15
CA GLU A 118 13.21 9.79 -4.76
C GLU A 118 12.69 10.67 -3.62
N LYS A 119 11.42 11.03 -3.68
CA LYS A 119 10.76 11.77 -2.59
C LYS A 119 10.68 10.93 -1.32
N TYR A 120 10.30 9.65 -1.44
CA TYR A 120 10.32 8.73 -0.29
C TYR A 120 11.72 8.59 0.30
N GLU A 121 12.76 8.46 -0.54
CA GLU A 121 14.14 8.40 -0.08
C GLU A 121 14.56 9.62 0.74
N SER A 122 14.23 10.83 0.24
CA SER A 122 14.50 12.09 0.94
C SER A 122 13.77 12.14 2.29
N LEU A 123 12.46 11.87 2.29
CA LEU A 123 11.65 11.90 3.50
C LEU A 123 12.11 10.87 4.55
N LEU A 124 12.50 9.67 4.13
CA LEU A 124 13.05 8.65 5.02
C LEU A 124 14.32 9.14 5.70
N LYS A 125 15.26 9.72 4.94
CA LYS A 125 16.51 10.29 5.50
C LYS A 125 16.22 11.44 6.48
N GLU A 126 15.29 12.33 6.12
CA GLU A 126 14.89 13.46 6.96
C GLU A 126 14.19 13.05 8.26
N THR A 127 13.59 11.87 8.30
CA THR A 127 12.84 11.36 9.46
C THR A 127 13.57 10.29 10.24
N GLY A 128 14.91 10.17 10.06
CA GLY A 128 15.76 9.31 10.89
C GLY A 128 15.82 7.85 10.45
N PHE A 129 15.61 7.59 9.15
CA PHE A 129 15.79 6.27 8.57
C PHE A 129 17.02 6.18 7.69
N LYS A 130 17.67 5.02 7.72
CA LYS A 130 18.64 4.59 6.71
C LYS A 130 17.92 3.70 5.71
N VAL A 131 17.93 4.10 4.44
CA VAL A 131 17.34 3.32 3.35
C VAL A 131 18.19 2.07 3.10
N LEU A 132 17.56 0.91 3.05
CA LEU A 132 18.16 -0.38 2.74
C LEU A 132 17.94 -0.79 1.29
N SER A 133 16.74 -0.53 0.76
CA SER A 133 16.40 -0.79 -0.64
C SER A 133 15.28 0.13 -1.11
N LEU A 134 15.34 0.47 -2.40
CA LEU A 134 14.28 1.15 -3.16
C LEU A 134 14.14 0.41 -4.49
N ASN A 135 12.94 -0.02 -4.82
CA ASN A 135 12.70 -0.79 -6.03
C ASN A 135 11.51 -0.22 -6.80
N ASP A 136 11.77 0.29 -7.97
CA ASP A 136 10.75 0.56 -8.98
C ASP A 136 10.34 -0.75 -9.65
N ARG A 137 9.05 -1.01 -9.71
CA ARG A 137 8.50 -2.24 -10.32
C ARG A 137 7.67 -1.98 -11.56
N ASN A 138 7.75 -0.78 -12.15
CA ASN A 138 6.94 -0.39 -13.29
C ASN A 138 7.07 -1.36 -14.47
N LYS A 139 8.30 -1.73 -14.82
CA LYS A 139 8.55 -2.66 -15.95
C LYS A 139 7.88 -4.02 -15.75
N TRP A 140 7.92 -4.56 -14.54
CA TRP A 140 7.25 -5.81 -14.22
C TRP A 140 5.72 -5.65 -14.26
N TYR A 141 5.22 -4.52 -13.73
CA TYR A 141 3.78 -4.30 -13.64
C TYR A 141 3.15 -4.03 -15.01
N LEU A 142 3.86 -3.35 -15.89
CA LEU A 142 3.40 -3.11 -17.26
C LEU A 142 3.06 -4.43 -17.98
N GLU A 143 3.92 -5.44 -17.87
CA GLU A 143 3.64 -6.75 -18.45
C GLU A 143 2.47 -7.45 -17.73
N LYS A 144 2.41 -7.28 -16.43
CA LYS A 144 1.35 -7.87 -15.60
C LYS A 144 -0.02 -7.31 -15.94
N VAL A 145 -0.17 -5.98 -15.99
CA VAL A 145 -1.46 -5.34 -16.29
C VAL A 145 -1.96 -5.66 -17.71
N LYS A 146 -1.05 -5.73 -18.70
CA LYS A 146 -1.40 -6.17 -20.05
C LYS A 146 -1.97 -7.59 -20.06
N THR A 147 -1.33 -8.50 -19.33
CA THR A 147 -1.82 -9.88 -19.21
C THR A 147 -3.19 -9.92 -18.53
N GLU A 148 -3.36 -9.22 -17.42
CA GLU A 148 -4.62 -9.20 -16.67
C GLU A 148 -5.78 -8.64 -17.50
N ILE A 149 -5.57 -7.54 -18.25
CA ILE A 149 -6.58 -7.00 -19.17
C ILE A 149 -6.92 -8.03 -20.27
N SER A 150 -5.92 -8.69 -20.84
CA SER A 150 -6.13 -9.73 -21.85
C SER A 150 -6.94 -10.92 -21.30
N ASP A 151 -6.62 -11.36 -20.09
CA ASP A 151 -7.31 -12.47 -19.44
C ASP A 151 -8.77 -12.11 -19.11
N ILE A 152 -9.01 -10.91 -18.58
CA ILE A 152 -10.36 -10.43 -18.25
C ILE A 152 -11.19 -10.20 -19.52
N ARG A 153 -10.62 -9.68 -20.61
CA ARG A 153 -11.32 -9.54 -21.90
C ARG A 153 -11.58 -10.85 -22.62
N GLY A 154 -10.82 -11.87 -22.31
CA GLY A 154 -10.82 -13.17 -22.98
C GLY A 154 -11.36 -14.29 -22.09
N PRO A 155 -10.49 -15.22 -21.62
CA PRO A 155 -10.92 -16.45 -20.98
C PRO A 155 -11.66 -16.25 -19.65
N LEU A 156 -11.47 -15.12 -18.95
CA LEU A 156 -12.09 -14.86 -17.66
C LEU A 156 -13.33 -13.95 -17.75
N TYR A 157 -13.69 -13.43 -18.92
CA TYR A 157 -14.76 -12.43 -19.03
C TYR A 157 -16.09 -12.93 -18.48
N ASP A 158 -16.52 -14.13 -18.91
CA ASP A 158 -17.79 -14.70 -18.49
C ASP A 158 -17.80 -14.99 -16.97
N ASP A 159 -16.68 -15.42 -16.41
CA ASP A 159 -16.56 -15.65 -14.97
C ASP A 159 -16.66 -14.34 -14.18
N VAL A 160 -16.04 -13.26 -14.66
CA VAL A 160 -16.13 -11.94 -14.04
C VAL A 160 -17.57 -11.40 -14.13
N VAL A 161 -18.21 -11.49 -15.33
CA VAL A 161 -19.60 -11.08 -15.51
C VAL A 161 -20.55 -11.85 -14.58
N ASN A 162 -20.35 -13.16 -14.44
CA ASN A 162 -21.15 -13.99 -13.53
C ASN A 162 -20.97 -13.60 -12.05
N LEU A 163 -19.80 -13.07 -11.68
CA LEU A 163 -19.46 -12.70 -10.30
C LEU A 163 -20.00 -11.33 -9.90
N ILE A 164 -19.85 -10.31 -10.78
CA ILE A 164 -20.13 -8.91 -10.45
C ILE A 164 -21.17 -8.24 -11.35
N GLY A 165 -21.65 -8.90 -12.40
CA GLY A 165 -22.55 -8.31 -13.40
C GLY A 165 -21.81 -7.72 -14.60
N LYS A 166 -22.55 -7.57 -15.71
CA LYS A 166 -21.94 -7.12 -16.98
C LYS A 166 -21.52 -5.65 -16.94
N GLU A 167 -22.36 -4.79 -16.38
CA GLU A 167 -22.10 -3.34 -16.31
C GLU A 167 -20.86 -3.06 -15.48
N GLU A 168 -20.73 -3.69 -14.31
CA GLU A 168 -19.58 -3.58 -13.43
C GLU A 168 -18.30 -4.19 -14.04
N ALA A 169 -18.42 -5.31 -14.78
CA ALA A 169 -17.30 -5.92 -15.48
C ALA A 169 -16.75 -5.02 -16.60
N ASP A 170 -17.64 -4.45 -17.41
CA ASP A 170 -17.26 -3.52 -18.47
C ASP A 170 -16.65 -2.23 -17.89
N GLY A 171 -17.25 -1.67 -16.83
CA GLY A 171 -16.73 -0.50 -16.13
C GLY A 171 -15.33 -0.73 -15.51
N ALA A 172 -15.12 -1.90 -14.91
CA ALA A 172 -13.80 -2.26 -14.38
C ALA A 172 -12.76 -2.34 -15.51
N LEU A 173 -13.09 -2.92 -16.67
CA LEU A 173 -12.18 -2.95 -17.83
C LEU A 173 -11.81 -1.55 -18.32
N GLU A 174 -12.75 -0.60 -18.36
CA GLU A 174 -12.46 0.78 -18.74
C GLU A 174 -11.46 1.44 -17.77
N ILE A 175 -11.60 1.21 -16.47
CA ILE A 175 -10.65 1.71 -15.46
C ILE A 175 -9.28 1.08 -15.67
N TRP A 176 -9.20 -0.22 -15.91
CA TRP A 176 -7.94 -0.93 -16.17
C TRP A 176 -7.24 -0.47 -17.45
N GLU A 177 -7.99 -0.05 -18.47
CA GLU A 177 -7.42 0.57 -19.68
C GLU A 177 -6.81 1.95 -19.39
N LYS A 178 -7.48 2.76 -18.55
CA LYS A 178 -6.92 4.02 -18.08
C LYS A 178 -5.65 3.79 -17.26
N LEU A 179 -5.66 2.78 -16.37
CA LEU A 179 -4.49 2.34 -15.61
C LEU A 179 -3.33 1.96 -16.54
N LEU A 180 -3.58 1.13 -17.56
CA LEU A 180 -2.54 0.74 -18.52
C LEU A 180 -1.92 1.98 -19.17
N GLY A 181 -2.72 2.95 -19.59
CA GLY A 181 -2.23 4.18 -20.21
C GLY A 181 -1.28 5.00 -19.33
N VAL A 182 -1.53 5.11 -18.03
CA VAL A 182 -0.66 5.82 -17.09
C VAL A 182 0.56 4.99 -16.67
N VAL A 183 0.44 3.66 -16.65
CA VAL A 183 1.56 2.74 -16.40
C VAL A 183 2.52 2.70 -17.59
N GLU A 184 2.04 2.70 -18.84
CA GLU A 184 2.87 2.76 -20.05
C GLU A 184 3.71 4.03 -20.13
N LYS A 185 3.14 5.16 -19.71
CA LYS A 185 3.88 6.43 -19.56
C LYS A 185 4.83 6.44 -18.37
N GLY A 186 4.74 5.43 -17.50
CA GLY A 186 5.50 5.31 -16.28
C GLY A 186 5.07 6.30 -15.20
N GLU A 187 3.96 6.99 -15.35
CA GLU A 187 3.48 7.99 -14.41
C GLU A 187 2.89 7.35 -13.14
N HIS A 188 2.22 6.21 -13.28
CA HIS A 188 1.72 5.40 -12.18
C HIS A 188 2.49 4.08 -12.12
N ARG A 189 3.08 3.76 -10.99
CA ARG A 189 3.95 2.60 -10.86
C ARG A 189 3.94 2.00 -9.46
N PRO A 190 3.96 0.68 -9.33
CA PRO A 190 4.23 0.08 -8.03
C PRO A 190 5.70 0.18 -7.68
N GLY A 191 5.96 0.46 -6.42
CA GLY A 191 7.30 0.46 -5.87
C GLY A 191 7.33 -0.16 -4.48
N ASN A 192 8.51 -0.49 -4.02
CA ASN A 192 8.67 -0.88 -2.63
C ASN A 192 9.99 -0.37 -2.08
N PHE A 193 10.01 -0.16 -0.78
CA PHE A 193 11.23 0.21 -0.08
C PHE A 193 11.32 -0.48 1.28
N GLN A 194 12.56 -0.60 1.74
CA GLN A 194 12.89 -1.00 3.09
C GLN A 194 13.83 0.03 3.72
N ALA A 195 13.61 0.35 4.97
CA ALA A 195 14.41 1.27 5.72
C ALA A 195 14.58 0.78 7.17
N VAL A 196 15.66 1.17 7.81
CA VAL A 196 15.95 0.87 9.22
C VAL A 196 16.03 2.17 10.01
N LYS A 197 15.40 2.22 11.18
CA LYS A 197 15.54 3.34 12.11
C LYS A 197 16.99 3.49 12.54
N ILE A 198 17.51 4.72 12.40
CA ILE A 198 18.84 5.05 12.94
C ILE A 198 18.70 5.33 14.44
N SER A 199 19.56 4.71 15.23
CA SER A 199 19.62 4.89 16.70
C SER A 199 20.14 6.26 17.08
#